data_3c181f8e18a9ea1f5ffda10eddf31f11
#
_entry.id   3c181f8e18a9ea1f5ffda10eddf31f11
#
_cell.length_a   1.000
_cell.length_b   1.000
_cell.length_c   1.000
_cell.angle_alpha   90.00
_cell.angle_beta   90.00
_cell.angle_gamma   90.00
#
_symmetry.space_group_name_H-M   'P 1'
#
loop_
_entity.id
_entity.type
_entity.pdbx_description
1 polymer ?
#
loop_
_entity_poly.entity_id
_entity_poly.type
_entity_poly.pdbx_seq_one_letter_code
_entity_poly.pdbx_strand_id
1 'polypeptide(L)'
;MAKIGYIMVPSHYDHLEADKAWMNEYGCVQIIEESEENEKTRPLWKKLMLSIGRGDELVISKFSNALRGSRELAIFLEFCRVKVIRVISIRDRIDSGDKLFPETKASAILEMFGSLPDEALVLRKSAAHVTKLKQKMILSPDEMSKFKESKKEKEATIINMYMAGYPIDEIWRACGYKSRSSIFRVLNENNIKLNRGKHSGPIKKWSERKNPITPQHSEQKQGNK
;
A
#
# COMPACT_ATOMS: atom_id res chain seq x y z
N MET A 1 7.25 31.30 -13.83
CA MET A 1 6.21 30.67 -13.01
C MET A 1 5.33 29.87 -13.92
N ALA A 2 5.48 28.57 -13.89
CA ALA A 2 4.64 27.66 -14.68
C ALA A 2 3.43 27.25 -13.83
N LYS A 3 2.27 27.09 -14.48
CA LYS A 3 1.07 26.53 -13.86
C LYS A 3 0.91 25.12 -14.39
N ILE A 4 0.96 24.13 -13.53
CA ILE A 4 0.95 22.70 -13.90
C ILE A 4 -0.21 22.00 -13.21
N GLY A 5 -1.04 21.33 -14.00
CA GLY A 5 -2.14 20.51 -13.52
C GLY A 5 -1.69 19.07 -13.33
N TYR A 6 -2.21 18.38 -12.30
CA TYR A 6 -2.04 16.94 -12.11
C TYR A 6 -3.36 16.29 -11.72
N ILE A 7 -3.70 15.20 -12.40
CA ILE A 7 -4.89 14.38 -12.15
C ILE A 7 -4.51 12.90 -12.22
N MET A 8 -4.77 12.16 -11.15
CA MET A 8 -4.85 10.70 -11.23
C MET A 8 -6.23 10.32 -11.77
N VAL A 9 -6.29 9.54 -12.82
CA VAL A 9 -7.53 9.18 -13.52
C VAL A 9 -7.98 7.77 -13.12
N PRO A 10 -8.88 7.62 -12.10
CA PRO A 10 -9.53 6.35 -11.80
C PRO A 10 -10.51 5.97 -12.91
N SER A 11 -10.80 4.68 -13.06
CA SER A 11 -11.70 4.15 -14.10
C SER A 11 -13.13 4.73 -14.05
N HIS A 12 -13.55 5.24 -12.90
CA HIS A 12 -14.87 5.85 -12.66
C HIS A 12 -14.71 7.28 -12.13
N TYR A 13 -13.96 8.11 -12.86
CA TYR A 13 -13.76 9.50 -12.48
C TYR A 13 -14.67 10.42 -13.30
N ASP A 14 -15.87 10.69 -12.77
CA ASP A 14 -16.93 11.44 -13.47
C ASP A 14 -16.60 12.93 -13.67
N HIS A 15 -15.54 13.43 -13.03
CA HIS A 15 -15.21 14.85 -13.03
C HIS A 15 -14.00 15.23 -13.88
N LEU A 16 -13.44 14.28 -14.61
CA LEU A 16 -12.20 14.49 -15.35
C LEU A 16 -12.25 15.70 -16.29
N GLU A 17 -13.28 15.75 -17.14
CA GLU A 17 -13.42 16.81 -18.12
C GLU A 17 -13.69 18.18 -17.48
N ALA A 18 -14.45 18.21 -16.39
CA ALA A 18 -14.70 19.43 -15.63
C ALA A 18 -13.43 19.97 -14.98
N ASP A 19 -12.61 19.10 -14.38
CA ASP A 19 -11.35 19.50 -13.75
C ASP A 19 -10.33 19.93 -14.81
N LYS A 20 -10.27 19.26 -15.95
CA LYS A 20 -9.41 19.68 -17.08
C LYS A 20 -9.84 21.04 -17.64
N ALA A 21 -11.14 21.24 -17.84
CA ALA A 21 -11.67 22.53 -18.29
C ALA A 21 -11.29 23.64 -17.32
N TRP A 22 -11.45 23.42 -16.02
CA TRP A 22 -11.05 24.38 -14.99
C TRP A 22 -9.54 24.67 -15.02
N MET A 23 -8.70 23.65 -15.14
CA MET A 23 -7.23 23.81 -15.23
C MET A 23 -6.81 24.59 -16.49
N ASN A 24 -7.48 24.36 -17.64
CA ASN A 24 -7.23 25.09 -18.86
C ASN A 24 -7.66 26.55 -18.73
N GLU A 25 -8.83 26.83 -18.17
CA GLU A 25 -9.34 28.18 -17.92
C GLU A 25 -8.41 28.93 -16.94
N TYR A 26 -7.91 28.25 -15.91
CA TYR A 26 -6.94 28.80 -14.98
C TYR A 26 -5.59 29.12 -15.64
N GLY A 27 -5.32 28.56 -16.82
CA GLY A 27 -4.11 28.78 -17.61
C GLY A 27 -2.97 27.83 -17.27
N CYS A 28 -3.26 26.57 -16.92
CA CYS A 28 -2.23 25.55 -16.80
C CYS A 28 -1.56 25.31 -18.16
N VAL A 29 -0.23 25.45 -18.21
CA VAL A 29 0.55 25.22 -19.43
C VAL A 29 0.69 23.73 -19.75
N GLN A 30 0.50 22.87 -18.76
CA GLN A 30 0.53 21.43 -18.89
C GLN A 30 -0.45 20.81 -17.89
N ILE A 31 -1.20 19.79 -18.34
CA ILE A 31 -2.02 18.94 -17.47
C ILE A 31 -1.47 17.52 -17.57
N ILE A 32 -1.05 16.96 -16.46
CA ILE A 32 -0.47 15.62 -16.36
C ILE A 32 -1.57 14.67 -15.90
N GLU A 33 -1.96 13.74 -16.75
CA GLU A 33 -2.93 12.71 -16.45
C GLU A 33 -2.20 11.40 -16.15
N GLU A 34 -2.34 10.88 -14.95
CA GLU A 34 -1.76 9.61 -14.55
C GLU A 34 -2.80 8.51 -14.49
N SER A 35 -2.55 7.41 -15.19
CA SER A 35 -3.46 6.26 -15.24
C SER A 35 -3.56 5.54 -13.89
N GLU A 36 -4.74 5.03 -13.56
CA GLU A 36 -5.02 4.21 -12.37
C GLU A 36 -4.09 3.00 -12.24
N GLU A 37 -3.59 2.45 -13.35
CA GLU A 37 -2.63 1.34 -13.36
C GLU A 37 -1.32 1.71 -12.64
N ASN A 38 -0.96 2.97 -12.72
CA ASN A 38 0.25 3.52 -12.12
C ASN A 38 0.07 3.95 -10.65
N GLU A 39 -1.09 3.69 -10.04
CA GLU A 39 -1.42 4.15 -8.68
C GLU A 39 -0.30 3.87 -7.66
N LYS A 40 0.34 2.70 -7.72
CA LYS A 40 1.41 2.32 -6.79
C LYS A 40 2.74 3.01 -7.06
N THR A 41 3.08 3.20 -8.31
CA THR A 41 4.40 3.69 -8.75
C THR A 41 4.42 5.17 -9.00
N ARG A 42 3.33 5.71 -9.54
CA ARG A 42 3.08 7.11 -9.90
C ARG A 42 4.29 7.78 -10.54
N PRO A 43 4.75 7.27 -11.72
CA PRO A 43 5.94 7.78 -12.36
C PRO A 43 5.81 9.23 -12.80
N LEU A 44 4.61 9.64 -13.27
CA LEU A 44 4.38 11.01 -13.71
C LEU A 44 4.34 11.99 -12.53
N TRP A 45 3.70 11.61 -11.42
CA TRP A 45 3.76 12.39 -10.18
C TRP A 45 5.18 12.58 -9.68
N LYS A 46 5.98 11.51 -9.65
CA LYS A 46 7.38 11.59 -9.22
C LYS A 46 8.21 12.48 -10.14
N LYS A 47 8.01 12.36 -11.45
CA LYS A 47 8.67 13.21 -12.43
C LYS A 47 8.30 14.68 -12.23
N LEU A 48 7.02 14.97 -12.00
CA LEU A 48 6.53 16.31 -11.69
C LEU A 48 7.20 16.87 -10.43
N MET A 49 7.23 16.12 -9.34
CA MET A 49 7.86 16.57 -8.08
C MET A 49 9.36 16.87 -8.22
N LEU A 50 10.04 16.20 -9.16
CA LEU A 50 11.44 16.48 -9.47
C LEU A 50 11.62 17.72 -10.36
N SER A 51 10.69 17.98 -11.28
CA SER A 51 10.79 19.05 -12.29
C SER A 51 10.22 20.39 -11.84
N ILE A 52 9.22 20.37 -10.92
CA ILE A 52 8.57 21.59 -10.45
C ILE A 52 9.56 22.52 -9.72
N GLY A 53 9.58 23.77 -10.15
CA GLY A 53 10.53 24.78 -9.70
C GLY A 53 10.01 25.71 -8.63
N ARG A 54 10.90 26.58 -8.15
CA ARG A 54 10.54 27.61 -7.18
C ARG A 54 9.57 28.63 -7.81
N GLY A 55 8.47 28.89 -7.12
CA GLY A 55 7.45 29.86 -7.52
C GLY A 55 6.48 29.34 -8.57
N ASP A 56 6.55 28.06 -8.96
CA ASP A 56 5.54 27.45 -9.82
C ASP A 56 4.22 27.24 -9.05
N GLU A 57 3.14 27.06 -9.80
CA GLU A 57 1.81 26.78 -9.28
C GLU A 57 1.41 25.35 -9.64
N LEU A 58 1.06 24.56 -8.64
CA LEU A 58 0.57 23.20 -8.81
C LEU A 58 -0.93 23.14 -8.58
N VAL A 59 -1.66 22.74 -9.60
CA VAL A 59 -3.11 22.53 -9.55
C VAL A 59 -3.41 21.05 -9.49
N ILE A 60 -4.12 20.61 -8.48
CA ILE A 60 -4.58 19.23 -8.32
C ILE A 60 -6.09 19.18 -8.28
N SER A 61 -6.66 18.07 -8.72
CA SER A 61 -8.11 17.86 -8.62
C SER A 61 -8.56 17.83 -7.16
N LYS A 62 -7.96 16.94 -6.36
CA LYS A 62 -8.22 16.77 -4.92
C LYS A 62 -6.95 16.26 -4.24
N PHE A 63 -6.74 16.58 -2.96
CA PHE A 63 -5.57 16.09 -2.22
C PHE A 63 -5.56 14.55 -2.16
N SER A 64 -6.69 13.90 -1.94
CA SER A 64 -6.80 12.43 -1.93
C SER A 64 -6.54 11.79 -3.30
N ASN A 65 -6.76 12.52 -4.40
CA ASN A 65 -6.42 12.09 -5.75
C ASN A 65 -4.90 12.09 -5.98
N ALA A 66 -4.19 13.10 -5.46
CA ALA A 66 -2.74 13.25 -5.64
C ALA A 66 -1.91 12.52 -4.56
N LEU A 67 -2.38 12.44 -3.32
CA LEU A 67 -1.63 11.96 -2.16
C LEU A 67 -2.25 10.71 -1.53
N ARG A 68 -1.43 9.93 -0.81
CA ARG A 68 -1.81 8.60 -0.29
C ARG A 68 -1.88 8.51 1.23
N GLY A 69 -2.20 9.62 1.86
CA GLY A 69 -2.43 9.71 3.29
C GLY A 69 -1.69 10.85 3.97
N SER A 70 -1.90 11.02 5.26
CA SER A 70 -1.43 12.15 6.05
C SER A 70 0.09 12.33 6.06
N ARG A 71 0.84 11.23 6.05
CA ARG A 71 2.31 11.30 6.00
C ARG A 71 2.81 11.89 4.68
N GLU A 72 2.23 11.46 3.55
CA GLU A 72 2.62 11.99 2.24
C GLU A 72 2.20 13.46 2.10
N LEU A 73 1.03 13.81 2.65
CA LEU A 73 0.55 15.19 2.70
C LEU A 73 1.54 16.07 3.47
N ALA A 74 1.99 15.67 4.64
CA ALA A 74 2.94 16.44 5.44
C ALA A 74 4.26 16.70 4.68
N ILE A 75 4.81 15.65 4.05
CA ILE A 75 6.04 15.77 3.24
C ILE A 75 5.80 16.69 2.03
N PHE A 76 4.65 16.56 1.38
CA PHE A 76 4.29 17.38 0.22
C PHE A 76 4.14 18.86 0.60
N LEU A 77 3.45 19.16 1.68
CA LEU A 77 3.29 20.56 2.15
C LEU A 77 4.63 21.18 2.54
N GLU A 78 5.50 20.42 3.20
CA GLU A 78 6.85 20.88 3.53
C GLU A 78 7.68 21.16 2.27
N PHE A 79 7.61 20.26 1.29
CA PHE A 79 8.25 20.46 0.00
C PHE A 79 7.75 21.73 -0.71
N CYS A 80 6.43 21.96 -0.75
CA CYS A 80 5.83 23.16 -1.35
C CYS A 80 6.25 24.42 -0.60
N ARG A 81 6.30 24.38 0.73
CA ARG A 81 6.76 25.50 1.56
C ARG A 81 8.21 25.88 1.25
N VAL A 82 9.11 24.90 1.21
CA VAL A 82 10.55 25.13 0.96
C VAL A 82 10.79 25.66 -0.45
N LYS A 83 10.11 25.12 -1.43
CA LYS A 83 10.21 25.56 -2.84
C LYS A 83 9.34 26.77 -3.18
N VAL A 84 8.54 27.28 -2.24
CA VAL A 84 7.61 28.39 -2.49
C VAL A 84 6.66 28.07 -3.65
N ILE A 85 6.12 26.85 -3.68
CA ILE A 85 5.14 26.39 -4.67
C ILE A 85 3.75 26.72 -4.15
N ARG A 86 2.94 27.40 -4.98
CA ARG A 86 1.53 27.59 -4.70
C ARG A 86 0.74 26.33 -5.06
N VAL A 87 -0.06 25.83 -4.13
CA VAL A 87 -0.89 24.64 -4.32
C VAL A 87 -2.35 25.03 -4.36
N ILE A 88 -3.05 24.55 -5.38
CA ILE A 88 -4.47 24.76 -5.58
C ILE A 88 -5.14 23.40 -5.70
N SER A 89 -6.10 23.10 -4.83
CA SER A 89 -6.97 21.92 -4.90
C SER A 89 -8.38 22.33 -5.29
N ILE A 90 -8.81 21.89 -6.48
CA ILE A 90 -10.08 22.32 -7.07
C ILE A 90 -11.26 21.87 -6.22
N ARG A 91 -11.32 20.58 -5.91
CA ARG A 91 -12.46 19.96 -5.22
C ARG A 91 -12.47 20.18 -3.72
N ASP A 92 -11.31 20.30 -3.11
CA ASP A 92 -11.22 20.67 -1.70
C ASP A 92 -11.40 22.17 -1.49
N ARG A 93 -11.43 22.99 -2.58
CA ARG A 93 -11.52 24.45 -2.56
C ARG A 93 -10.44 25.09 -1.69
N ILE A 94 -9.21 24.64 -1.86
CA ILE A 94 -8.05 25.11 -1.10
C ILE A 94 -7.06 25.74 -2.06
N ASP A 95 -6.64 26.96 -1.71
CA ASP A 95 -5.58 27.70 -2.40
C ASP A 95 -4.60 28.23 -1.35
N SER A 96 -3.36 27.76 -1.41
CA SER A 96 -2.32 28.22 -0.48
C SER A 96 -1.93 29.70 -0.66
N GLY A 97 -2.46 30.37 -1.67
CA GLY A 97 -2.27 31.77 -1.92
C GLY A 97 -3.47 32.66 -1.53
N ASP A 98 -4.53 32.08 -0.95
CA ASP A 98 -5.77 32.75 -0.47
C ASP A 98 -6.47 33.64 -1.52
N LYS A 99 -6.31 33.34 -2.82
CA LYS A 99 -6.88 34.19 -3.88
C LYS A 99 -8.15 33.65 -4.50
N LEU A 100 -8.26 32.27 -4.61
CA LEU A 100 -9.30 31.62 -5.40
C LEU A 100 -10.50 31.20 -4.57
N PHE A 101 -10.32 30.84 -3.32
CA PHE A 101 -11.36 30.28 -2.47
C PHE A 101 -11.41 30.95 -1.08
N PRO A 102 -11.67 32.28 -1.00
CA PRO A 102 -11.61 33.01 0.27
C PRO A 102 -12.69 32.60 1.27
N GLU A 103 -13.77 31.94 0.79
CA GLU A 103 -14.85 31.45 1.64
C GLU A 103 -14.56 30.08 2.31
N THR A 104 -13.43 29.43 2.02
CA THR A 104 -13.10 28.12 2.57
C THR A 104 -12.83 28.22 4.07
N LYS A 105 -13.67 27.55 4.86
CA LYS A 105 -13.57 27.56 6.32
C LYS A 105 -12.48 26.60 6.81
N ALA A 106 -11.85 26.92 7.93
CA ALA A 106 -10.88 26.04 8.58
C ALA A 106 -11.47 24.65 8.90
N SER A 107 -12.78 24.57 9.22
CA SER A 107 -13.45 23.27 9.42
C SER A 107 -13.42 22.38 8.20
N ALA A 108 -13.61 22.92 6.99
CA ALA A 108 -13.54 22.16 5.75
C ALA A 108 -12.13 21.62 5.48
N ILE A 109 -11.11 22.43 5.81
CA ILE A 109 -9.70 21.99 5.70
C ILE A 109 -9.41 20.86 6.69
N LEU A 110 -9.88 20.94 7.92
CA LEU A 110 -9.71 19.88 8.93
C LEU A 110 -10.45 18.60 8.55
N GLU A 111 -11.65 18.71 7.99
CA GLU A 111 -12.41 17.58 7.47
C GLU A 111 -11.65 16.90 6.32
N MET A 112 -11.13 17.65 5.37
CA MET A 112 -10.30 17.13 4.29
C MET A 112 -9.07 16.37 4.84
N PHE A 113 -8.37 16.93 5.84
CA PHE A 113 -7.24 16.22 6.47
C PHE A 113 -7.66 14.92 7.14
N GLY A 114 -8.83 14.89 7.79
CA GLY A 114 -9.37 13.70 8.45
C GLY A 114 -9.80 12.62 7.46
N SER A 115 -10.46 12.98 6.36
CA SER A 115 -10.97 12.03 5.36
C SER A 115 -9.90 11.51 4.40
N LEU A 116 -8.79 12.21 4.24
CA LEU A 116 -7.75 11.91 3.26
C LEU A 116 -7.25 10.44 3.30
N PRO A 117 -6.96 9.81 4.46
CA PRO A 117 -6.51 8.44 4.50
C PRO A 117 -7.54 7.44 3.96
N ASP A 118 -8.82 7.65 4.27
CA ASP A 118 -9.91 6.76 3.86
C ASP A 118 -10.20 6.89 2.36
N GLU A 119 -10.23 8.10 1.83
CA GLU A 119 -10.39 8.34 0.41
C GLU A 119 -9.21 7.75 -0.40
N ALA A 120 -7.99 7.92 0.07
CA ALA A 120 -6.81 7.33 -0.56
C ALA A 120 -6.85 5.80 -0.52
N LEU A 121 -7.44 5.20 0.52
CA LEU A 121 -7.64 3.75 0.61
C LEU A 121 -8.65 3.25 -0.44
N VAL A 122 -9.73 3.99 -0.68
CA VAL A 122 -10.73 3.67 -1.72
C VAL A 122 -10.08 3.64 -3.10
N LEU A 123 -9.29 4.66 -3.45
CA LEU A 123 -8.56 4.73 -4.72
C LEU A 123 -7.61 3.53 -4.91
N ARG A 124 -6.86 3.17 -3.87
CA ARG A 124 -5.97 2.00 -3.91
C ARG A 124 -6.71 0.68 -4.12
N LYS A 125 -7.88 0.52 -3.51
CA LYS A 125 -8.70 -0.69 -3.69
C LYS A 125 -9.26 -0.77 -5.11
N SER A 126 -9.74 0.33 -5.66
CA SER A 126 -10.21 0.43 -7.04
C SER A 126 -9.10 0.07 -8.02
N ALA A 127 -7.96 0.73 -7.95
CA ALA A 127 -6.81 0.46 -8.80
C ALA A 127 -6.33 -1.01 -8.73
N ALA A 128 -6.31 -1.59 -7.53
CA ALA A 128 -5.95 -3.00 -7.36
C ALA A 128 -6.96 -3.96 -8.02
N HIS A 129 -8.25 -3.58 -8.02
CA HIS A 129 -9.28 -4.35 -8.70
C HIS A 129 -9.12 -4.33 -10.22
N VAL A 130 -8.94 -3.14 -10.80
CA VAL A 130 -8.71 -2.94 -12.25
C VAL A 130 -7.48 -3.70 -12.72
N THR A 131 -6.37 -3.59 -11.99
CA THR A 131 -5.14 -4.33 -12.31
C THR A 131 -5.36 -5.85 -12.33
N LYS A 132 -6.13 -6.38 -11.36
CA LYS A 132 -6.46 -7.81 -11.33
C LYS A 132 -7.36 -8.24 -12.49
N LEU A 133 -8.34 -7.40 -12.88
CA LEU A 133 -9.21 -7.68 -14.03
C LEU A 133 -8.40 -7.72 -15.31
N LYS A 134 -7.53 -6.73 -15.56
CA LYS A 134 -6.65 -6.71 -16.74
C LYS A 134 -5.73 -7.93 -16.81
N GLN A 135 -5.13 -8.32 -15.68
CA GLN A 135 -4.32 -9.54 -15.61
C GLN A 135 -5.12 -10.80 -15.99
N LYS A 136 -6.39 -10.88 -15.58
CA LYS A 136 -7.27 -12.00 -15.95
C LYS A 136 -7.64 -11.99 -17.43
N MET A 137 -7.76 -10.82 -18.06
CA MET A 137 -8.10 -10.70 -19.49
C MET A 137 -6.92 -11.03 -20.39
N ILE A 138 -5.67 -10.80 -19.93
CA ILE A 138 -4.45 -11.08 -20.71
C ILE A 138 -4.09 -12.56 -20.66
N LEU A 139 -4.37 -13.25 -19.55
CA LEU A 139 -4.07 -14.68 -19.37
C LEU A 139 -5.15 -15.53 -20.04
N SER A 140 -4.73 -16.46 -20.92
CA SER A 140 -5.63 -17.47 -21.48
C SER A 140 -6.19 -18.38 -20.37
N PRO A 141 -7.36 -19.02 -20.56
CA PRO A 141 -7.92 -19.97 -19.59
C PRO A 141 -6.94 -21.07 -19.20
N ASP A 142 -6.12 -21.56 -20.13
CA ASP A 142 -5.10 -22.59 -19.90
C ASP A 142 -3.92 -22.07 -19.07
N GLU A 143 -3.47 -20.85 -19.31
CA GLU A 143 -2.42 -20.23 -18.51
C GLU A 143 -2.89 -19.93 -17.08
N MET A 144 -4.18 -19.55 -16.93
CA MET A 144 -4.79 -19.36 -15.62
C MET A 144 -4.90 -20.66 -14.83
N SER A 145 -5.20 -21.80 -15.48
CA SER A 145 -5.26 -23.11 -14.81
C SER A 145 -3.88 -23.55 -14.36
N LYS A 146 -2.87 -23.48 -15.24
CA LYS A 146 -1.46 -23.78 -14.92
C LYS A 146 -0.92 -22.90 -13.78
N PHE A 147 -1.27 -21.61 -13.78
CA PHE A 147 -0.85 -20.69 -12.70
C PHE A 147 -1.50 -21.04 -11.36
N LYS A 148 -2.77 -21.46 -11.36
CA LYS A 148 -3.48 -21.92 -10.15
C LYS A 148 -2.92 -23.24 -9.63
N GLU A 149 -2.61 -24.20 -10.50
CA GLU A 149 -1.99 -25.47 -10.14
C GLU A 149 -0.61 -25.26 -9.55
N SER A 150 0.26 -24.53 -10.22
CA SER A 150 1.59 -24.18 -9.70
C SER A 150 1.54 -23.42 -8.35
N LYS A 151 0.51 -22.61 -8.11
CA LYS A 151 0.32 -21.95 -6.82
C LYS A 151 -0.08 -22.95 -5.73
N LYS A 152 -1.01 -23.85 -6.01
CA LYS A 152 -1.45 -24.89 -5.07
C LYS A 152 -0.31 -25.84 -4.71
N GLU A 153 0.50 -26.24 -5.69
CA GLU A 153 1.67 -27.07 -5.46
C GLU A 153 2.70 -26.40 -4.54
N LYS A 154 2.97 -25.12 -4.76
CA LYS A 154 3.84 -24.33 -3.86
C LYS A 154 3.27 -24.20 -2.46
N GLU A 155 1.98 -23.97 -2.32
CA GLU A 155 1.31 -23.95 -1.02
C GLU A 155 1.39 -25.29 -0.30
N ALA A 156 1.15 -26.40 -1.01
CA ALA A 156 1.30 -27.75 -0.48
C ALA A 156 2.76 -28.02 -0.05
N THR A 157 3.73 -27.61 -0.84
CA THR A 157 5.14 -27.75 -0.50
C THR A 157 5.49 -27.00 0.79
N ILE A 158 5.01 -25.76 0.95
CA ILE A 158 5.20 -24.97 2.19
C ILE A 158 4.63 -25.72 3.39
N ILE A 159 3.39 -26.22 3.27
CA ILE A 159 2.72 -26.94 4.34
C ILE A 159 3.49 -28.19 4.72
N ASN A 160 3.87 -28.99 3.73
CA ASN A 160 4.60 -30.23 3.94
C ASN A 160 5.96 -30.00 4.61
N MET A 161 6.73 -29.04 4.13
CA MET A 161 8.01 -28.68 4.74
C MET A 161 7.84 -28.17 6.18
N TYR A 162 6.85 -27.33 6.44
CA TYR A 162 6.57 -26.83 7.77
C TYR A 162 6.16 -27.94 8.73
N MET A 163 5.30 -28.86 8.30
CA MET A 163 4.88 -30.03 9.09
C MET A 163 6.03 -31.00 9.34
N ALA A 164 6.98 -31.11 8.40
CA ALA A 164 8.22 -31.88 8.57
C ALA A 164 9.25 -31.21 9.50
N GLY A 165 8.95 -29.97 10.00
CA GLY A 165 9.81 -29.29 10.97
C GLY A 165 10.91 -28.41 10.39
N TYR A 166 10.89 -28.14 9.08
CA TYR A 166 11.84 -27.24 8.47
C TYR A 166 11.69 -25.81 8.99
N PRO A 167 12.79 -25.07 9.22
CA PRO A 167 12.74 -23.68 9.64
C PRO A 167 12.19 -22.80 8.50
N ILE A 168 11.48 -21.74 8.87
CA ILE A 168 10.83 -20.80 7.93
C ILE A 168 11.82 -20.24 6.89
N ASP A 169 13.07 -20.06 7.27
CA ASP A 169 14.11 -19.54 6.37
C ASP A 169 14.47 -20.53 5.24
N GLU A 170 14.47 -21.81 5.54
CA GLU A 170 14.70 -22.86 4.53
C GLU A 170 13.50 -23.01 3.61
N ILE A 171 12.28 -23.01 4.17
CA ILE A 171 11.04 -23.06 3.41
C ILE A 171 10.97 -21.85 2.45
N TRP A 172 11.31 -20.68 2.94
CA TRP A 172 11.32 -19.46 2.13
C TRP A 172 12.29 -19.55 0.94
N ARG A 173 13.53 -20.03 1.18
CA ARG A 173 14.52 -20.20 0.12
C ARG A 173 14.10 -21.25 -0.91
N ALA A 174 13.53 -22.36 -0.44
CA ALA A 174 13.09 -23.46 -1.31
C ALA A 174 11.91 -23.08 -2.21
N CYS A 175 10.93 -22.32 -1.67
CA CYS A 175 9.70 -21.99 -2.39
C CYS A 175 9.80 -20.74 -3.27
N GLY A 176 10.90 -19.96 -3.22
CA GLY A 176 11.14 -18.80 -4.07
C GLY A 176 10.17 -17.64 -3.86
N TYR A 177 9.59 -17.48 -2.67
CA TYR A 177 8.77 -16.32 -2.35
C TYR A 177 9.60 -15.08 -2.07
N LYS A 178 9.07 -13.89 -2.40
CA LYS A 178 9.76 -12.61 -2.21
C LYS A 178 9.97 -12.23 -0.73
N SER A 179 9.15 -12.75 0.18
CA SER A 179 9.25 -12.45 1.61
C SER A 179 8.80 -13.61 2.49
N ARG A 180 9.35 -13.67 3.71
CA ARG A 180 8.92 -14.62 4.76
C ARG A 180 7.46 -14.45 5.15
N SER A 181 6.93 -13.23 5.08
CA SER A 181 5.53 -12.93 5.37
C SER A 181 4.57 -13.71 4.46
N SER A 182 4.99 -14.03 3.23
CA SER A 182 4.20 -14.85 2.31
C SER A 182 4.04 -16.28 2.80
N ILE A 183 5.08 -16.86 3.41
CA ILE A 183 5.03 -18.21 4.01
C ILE A 183 4.05 -18.22 5.19
N PHE A 184 4.16 -17.25 6.10
CA PHE A 184 3.22 -17.13 7.22
C PHE A 184 1.78 -16.96 6.78
N ARG A 185 1.53 -16.20 5.70
CA ARG A 185 0.19 -16.02 5.14
C ARG A 185 -0.37 -17.36 4.65
N VAL A 186 0.40 -18.13 3.88
CA VAL A 186 -0.04 -19.45 3.39
C VAL A 186 -0.36 -20.39 4.54
N LEU A 187 0.47 -20.45 5.58
CA LEU A 187 0.24 -21.30 6.74
C LEU A 187 -1.03 -20.86 7.51
N ASN A 188 -1.27 -19.55 7.67
CA ASN A 188 -2.47 -19.02 8.32
C ASN A 188 -3.74 -19.29 7.49
N GLU A 189 -3.69 -19.09 6.16
CA GLU A 189 -4.82 -19.36 5.25
C GLU A 189 -5.24 -20.85 5.30
N ASN A 190 -4.29 -21.74 5.59
CA ASN A 190 -4.54 -23.16 5.76
C ASN A 190 -4.75 -23.58 7.23
N ASN A 191 -5.06 -22.63 8.13
CA ASN A 191 -5.34 -22.86 9.55
C ASN A 191 -4.22 -23.57 10.33
N ILE A 192 -2.98 -23.47 9.89
CA ILE A 192 -1.82 -24.05 10.57
C ILE A 192 -1.36 -23.09 11.67
N LYS A 193 -1.41 -23.55 12.92
CA LYS A 193 -0.95 -22.77 14.07
C LYS A 193 0.57 -22.59 14.03
N LEU A 194 1.00 -21.34 13.99
CA LEU A 194 2.41 -20.98 13.90
C LEU A 194 3.09 -21.07 15.26
N ASN A 195 4.22 -21.73 15.32
CA ASN A 195 5.13 -21.63 16.46
C ASN A 195 6.01 -20.38 16.30
N ARG A 196 5.75 -19.34 17.08
CA ARG A 196 6.51 -18.09 17.08
C ARG A 196 7.72 -18.10 18.04
N GLY A 197 8.06 -19.26 18.60
CA GLY A 197 9.20 -19.42 19.50
C GLY A 197 10.54 -19.59 18.76
N LYS A 198 11.62 -19.82 19.55
CA LYS A 198 12.98 -20.08 19.04
C LYS A 198 13.08 -21.31 18.11
N HIS A 199 12.13 -22.21 18.17
CA HIS A 199 12.05 -23.39 17.32
C HIS A 199 10.86 -23.26 16.37
N SER A 200 11.15 -23.15 15.07
CA SER A 200 10.15 -23.16 14.01
C SER A 200 9.69 -24.61 13.78
N GLY A 201 8.43 -24.87 14.06
CA GLY A 201 7.76 -26.15 13.85
C GLY A 201 6.28 -26.03 14.22
N PRO A 202 5.46 -27.05 13.91
CA PRO A 202 4.04 -27.00 14.26
C PRO A 202 3.84 -26.89 15.75
N ILE A 203 2.92 -26.03 16.17
CA ILE A 203 2.55 -25.91 17.58
C ILE A 203 1.78 -27.16 17.96
N LYS A 204 2.27 -27.93 18.94
CA LYS A 204 1.55 -29.06 19.51
C LYS A 204 0.16 -28.63 19.98
N LYS A 205 -0.87 -29.46 19.73
CA LYS A 205 -2.24 -29.21 20.19
C LYS A 205 -2.26 -29.01 21.72
N TRP A 206 -3.19 -28.20 22.22
CA TRP A 206 -3.33 -27.91 23.65
C TRP A 206 -3.40 -29.19 24.52
N SER A 207 -4.02 -30.25 24.03
CA SER A 207 -4.08 -31.58 24.66
C SER A 207 -2.69 -32.23 24.87
N GLU A 208 -1.73 -31.92 24.00
CA GLU A 208 -0.37 -32.45 24.06
C GLU A 208 0.55 -31.60 24.97
N ARG A 209 0.09 -30.41 25.39
CA ARG A 209 0.83 -29.51 26.28
C ARG A 209 0.59 -29.80 27.75
N LYS A 210 -0.36 -30.66 28.12
CA LYS A 210 -0.75 -30.92 29.51
C LYS A 210 0.22 -31.82 30.29
N ASN A 211 1.28 -32.32 29.65
CA ASN A 211 2.37 -32.97 30.36
C ASN A 211 3.66 -32.17 30.19
N PRO A 212 3.92 -31.14 31.02
CA PRO A 212 5.26 -30.63 31.15
C PRO A 212 6.08 -31.75 31.79
N ILE A 213 7.08 -32.26 31.02
CA ILE A 213 8.13 -33.09 31.59
C ILE A 213 8.83 -32.16 32.61
N THR A 214 8.51 -32.34 33.86
CA THR A 214 9.24 -31.74 34.98
C THR A 214 10.64 -32.34 34.93
N PRO A 215 11.72 -31.56 34.81
CA PRO A 215 13.06 -32.09 34.99
C PRO A 215 13.15 -32.63 36.44
N GLN A 216 13.31 -33.93 36.57
CA GLN A 216 13.69 -34.49 37.89
C GLN A 216 15.10 -34.01 38.17
N HIS A 217 15.21 -33.02 39.06
CA HIS A 217 16.44 -32.72 39.76
C HIS A 217 16.71 -33.92 40.67
N SER A 218 17.63 -34.78 40.25
CA SER A 218 18.27 -35.74 41.11
C SER A 218 19.15 -34.97 42.12
N GLU A 219 18.61 -34.73 43.30
CA GLU A 219 19.42 -34.37 44.49
C GLU A 219 20.28 -35.57 44.87
N GLN A 220 21.51 -35.60 44.41
CA GLN A 220 22.53 -36.40 45.09
C GLN A 220 23.00 -35.63 46.34
N LYS A 221 22.44 -35.98 47.48
CA LYS A 221 23.04 -35.74 48.77
C LYS A 221 24.25 -36.65 48.89
N GLN A 222 25.43 -36.11 48.72
CA GLN A 222 26.64 -36.72 49.29
C GLN A 222 26.80 -36.20 50.71
N GLY A 223 26.52 -37.09 51.68
CA GLY A 223 27.01 -36.94 53.01
C GLY A 223 28.49 -37.30 53.06
N ASN A 224 29.25 -36.48 53.74
CA ASN A 224 30.55 -36.91 54.28
C ASN A 224 30.82 -36.23 55.60
N LYS A 225 31.16 -37.05 56.50
CA LYS A 225 31.71 -36.92 57.83
C LYS A 225 32.45 -35.63 58.16
#